data_2284822627906b1671693e04e9011168
#
_entry.id   2284822627906b1671693e04e9011168
#
_cell.length_a   1.000
_cell.length_b   1.000
_cell.length_c   1.000
_cell.angle_alpha   90.00
_cell.angle_beta   90.00
_cell.angle_gamma   90.00
#
_symmetry.space_group_name_H-M   'P 1'
#
loop_
_entity.id
_entity.type
_entity.pdbx_description
1 polymer ?
#
loop_
_entity_poly.entity_id
_entity_poly.type
_entity_poly.pdbx_seq_one_letter_code
_entity_poly.pdbx_strand_id
1 'polypeptide(L)'
;LLLSDVPHHGGADTLRSDYLVLEQAEVLAAAAWGADMCRFSHNGSTHPNQALCLAATRPGEPVLVHRTCHKSVYAGLILAGSRPVWLSPDVSDELGIPLGTPAERVIAALDAEPGIRAAILTEPSYVGVLSDLPAIAAACHERGVALICDHAWAAHFGFATSVPRNALALGA
;
A
#
# COMPACT_ATOMS: atom_id res chain seq x y z
N LEU A 1 -24.05 -12.40 -13.08
CA LEU A 1 -22.70 -11.87 -13.33
C LEU A 1 -22.45 -11.68 -14.83
N LEU A 2 -22.64 -12.72 -15.69
CA LEU A 2 -22.42 -12.61 -17.13
C LEU A 2 -23.32 -11.56 -17.82
N LEU A 3 -24.52 -11.31 -17.29
CA LEU A 3 -25.45 -10.30 -17.82
C LEU A 3 -25.03 -8.86 -17.47
N SER A 4 -24.06 -8.68 -16.56
CA SER A 4 -23.52 -7.38 -16.16
C SER A 4 -22.13 -7.13 -16.78
N ASP A 5 -21.62 -8.05 -17.57
CA ASP A 5 -20.37 -7.88 -18.28
C ASP A 5 -20.55 -6.92 -19.46
N VAL A 6 -19.88 -5.79 -19.42
CA VAL A 6 -19.98 -4.75 -20.46
C VAL A 6 -18.77 -4.84 -21.36
N PRO A 7 -18.95 -5.28 -22.62
CA PRO A 7 -17.82 -5.33 -23.56
C PRO A 7 -17.35 -3.93 -23.94
N HIS A 8 -16.06 -3.76 -24.09
CA HIS A 8 -15.42 -2.47 -24.40
C HIS A 8 -15.90 -1.79 -25.68
N HIS A 9 -16.54 -2.51 -26.60
CA HIS A 9 -17.03 -1.94 -27.87
C HIS A 9 -18.42 -1.32 -27.80
N GLY A 10 -19.02 -1.20 -26.64
CA GLY A 10 -20.36 -0.60 -26.41
C GLY A 10 -20.32 0.87 -25.96
N GLY A 11 -19.25 1.60 -26.19
CA GLY A 11 -19.08 2.97 -25.67
C GLY A 11 -18.42 3.04 -24.29
N ALA A 12 -17.99 1.89 -23.74
CA ALA A 12 -17.11 1.84 -22.60
C ALA A 12 -15.68 2.13 -23.03
N ASP A 13 -14.93 2.72 -22.14
CA ASP A 13 -13.55 3.16 -22.39
C ASP A 13 -12.64 2.00 -22.77
N THR A 14 -11.88 2.16 -23.84
CA THR A 14 -10.70 1.35 -24.13
C THR A 14 -9.47 2.22 -23.90
N LEU A 15 -8.29 1.63 -23.77
CA LEU A 15 -7.02 2.35 -23.60
C LEU A 15 -6.75 3.42 -24.67
N ARG A 16 -7.64 3.57 -25.67
CA ARG A 16 -7.53 4.49 -26.81
C ARG A 16 -8.83 5.21 -27.15
N SER A 17 -9.87 5.12 -26.32
CA SER A 17 -11.15 5.80 -26.58
C SER A 17 -11.22 7.14 -25.89
N ASP A 18 -11.84 8.11 -26.52
CA ASP A 18 -12.00 9.48 -26.02
C ASP A 18 -13.18 9.63 -25.04
N TYR A 19 -13.78 8.53 -24.59
CA TYR A 19 -14.99 8.58 -23.75
C TYR A 19 -14.71 8.90 -22.28
N LEU A 20 -13.45 8.81 -21.83
CA LEU A 20 -13.00 9.19 -20.48
C LEU A 20 -13.78 8.53 -19.32
N VAL A 21 -14.48 7.42 -19.59
CA VAL A 21 -15.31 6.73 -18.57
C VAL A 21 -14.43 6.20 -17.43
N LEU A 22 -13.31 5.58 -17.78
CA LEU A 22 -12.37 5.06 -16.81
C LEU A 22 -11.72 6.19 -16.00
N GLU A 23 -11.32 7.26 -16.68
CA GLU A 23 -10.74 8.44 -16.03
C GLU A 23 -11.73 9.12 -15.07
N GLN A 24 -12.99 9.26 -15.50
CA GLN A 24 -14.05 9.79 -14.62
C GLN A 24 -14.27 8.89 -13.40
N ALA A 25 -14.27 7.57 -13.58
CA ALA A 25 -14.38 6.62 -12.49
C ALA A 25 -13.18 6.69 -11.52
N GLU A 26 -11.95 6.86 -12.05
CA GLU A 26 -10.73 7.06 -11.24
C GLU A 26 -10.80 8.37 -10.43
N VAL A 27 -11.33 9.46 -11.01
CA VAL A 27 -11.55 10.72 -10.30
C VAL A 27 -12.56 10.55 -9.15
N LEU A 28 -13.65 9.86 -9.40
CA LEU A 28 -14.66 9.57 -8.35
C LEU A 28 -14.08 8.68 -7.24
N ALA A 29 -13.29 7.68 -7.62
CA ALA A 29 -12.61 6.82 -6.65
C ALA A 29 -11.58 7.61 -5.83
N ALA A 30 -10.77 8.45 -6.45
CA ALA A 30 -9.83 9.32 -5.75
C ALA A 30 -10.56 10.19 -4.70
N ALA A 31 -11.65 10.85 -5.10
CA ALA A 31 -12.46 11.66 -4.19
C ALA A 31 -13.06 10.83 -3.04
N ALA A 32 -13.53 9.60 -3.31
CA ALA A 32 -14.15 8.75 -2.30
C ALA A 32 -13.15 8.28 -1.23
N TRP A 33 -11.91 8.01 -1.59
CA TRP A 33 -10.84 7.58 -0.66
C TRP A 33 -10.01 8.75 -0.10
N GLY A 34 -10.22 9.98 -0.59
CA GLY A 34 -9.44 11.15 -0.18
C GLY A 34 -8.02 11.15 -0.77
N ALA A 35 -7.84 10.59 -1.94
CA ALA A 35 -6.57 10.55 -2.67
C ALA A 35 -6.46 11.69 -3.68
N ASP A 36 -5.24 12.16 -3.95
CA ASP A 36 -4.98 13.11 -5.03
C ASP A 36 -5.17 12.47 -6.40
N MET A 37 -4.92 11.16 -6.50
CA MET A 37 -5.04 10.37 -7.73
C MET A 37 -5.46 8.93 -7.44
N CYS A 38 -6.25 8.36 -8.34
CA CYS A 38 -6.53 6.92 -8.35
C CYS A 38 -6.18 6.34 -9.73
N ARG A 39 -5.72 5.09 -9.74
CA ARG A 39 -5.56 4.28 -10.95
C ARG A 39 -6.07 2.88 -10.68
N PHE A 40 -6.97 2.41 -11.54
CA PHE A 40 -7.49 1.05 -11.43
C PHE A 40 -6.48 0.02 -11.96
N SER A 41 -6.43 -1.11 -11.29
CA SER A 41 -5.64 -2.28 -11.70
C SER A 41 -6.55 -3.47 -11.94
N HIS A 42 -6.33 -4.17 -13.04
CA HIS A 42 -7.06 -5.37 -13.41
C HIS A 42 -6.52 -6.65 -12.74
N ASN A 43 -5.34 -6.57 -12.12
CA ASN A 43 -4.65 -7.71 -11.49
C ASN A 43 -4.64 -7.63 -9.97
N GLY A 44 -5.69 -7.05 -9.38
CA GLY A 44 -5.78 -6.83 -7.94
C GLY A 44 -4.58 -6.04 -7.40
N SER A 45 -4.31 -6.10 -6.11
CA SER A 45 -3.19 -5.40 -5.46
C SER A 45 -1.80 -5.92 -5.86
N THR A 46 -1.71 -7.07 -6.52
CA THR A 46 -0.43 -7.63 -6.96
C THR A 46 0.32 -6.69 -7.90
N HIS A 47 -0.36 -6.16 -8.91
CA HIS A 47 0.23 -5.25 -9.88
C HIS A 47 0.64 -3.90 -9.25
N PRO A 48 -0.22 -3.19 -8.49
CA PRO A 48 0.20 -1.98 -7.79
C PRO A 48 1.39 -2.18 -6.86
N ASN A 49 1.46 -3.26 -6.09
CA ASN A 49 2.60 -3.55 -5.22
C ASN A 49 3.91 -3.65 -6.01
N GLN A 50 3.90 -4.32 -7.16
CA GLN A 50 5.09 -4.41 -8.03
C GLN A 50 5.44 -3.04 -8.65
N ALA A 51 4.44 -2.32 -9.16
CA ALA A 51 4.63 -1.00 -9.75
C ALA A 51 5.18 0.01 -8.74
N LEU A 52 4.67 0.00 -7.50
CA LEU A 52 5.13 0.89 -6.43
C LEU A 52 6.57 0.57 -6.01
N CYS A 53 6.96 -0.71 -5.93
CA CYS A 53 8.36 -1.07 -5.68
C CYS A 53 9.29 -0.51 -6.77
N LEU A 54 8.91 -0.65 -8.04
CA LEU A 54 9.68 -0.12 -9.18
C LEU A 54 9.74 1.42 -9.19
N ALA A 55 8.67 2.09 -8.77
CA ALA A 55 8.60 3.55 -8.72
C ALA A 55 9.35 4.15 -7.54
N ALA A 56 9.33 3.47 -6.39
CA ALA A 56 9.82 4.00 -5.13
C ALA A 56 11.32 3.79 -4.91
N THR A 57 11.97 2.87 -5.65
CA THR A 57 13.37 2.51 -5.43
C THR A 57 14.11 2.24 -6.74
N ARG A 58 15.44 2.29 -6.66
CA ARG A 58 16.36 1.92 -7.73
C ARG A 58 17.18 0.70 -7.32
N PRO A 59 17.83 0.02 -8.29
CA PRO A 59 18.69 -1.13 -7.98
C PRO A 59 19.74 -0.80 -6.90
N GLY A 60 19.77 -1.62 -5.85
CA GLY A 60 20.67 -1.47 -4.71
C GLY A 60 20.21 -0.49 -3.63
N GLU A 61 19.20 0.35 -3.88
CA GLU A 61 18.68 1.27 -2.85
C GLU A 61 17.94 0.53 -1.74
N PRO A 62 18.11 0.97 -0.47
CA PRO A 62 17.42 0.36 0.65
C PRO A 62 15.94 0.77 0.68
N VAL A 63 15.08 -0.17 1.02
CA VAL A 63 13.66 0.04 1.24
C VAL A 63 13.23 -0.68 2.51
N LEU A 64 12.51 0.01 3.39
CA LEU A 64 11.99 -0.60 4.62
C LEU A 64 10.76 -1.41 4.28
N VAL A 65 10.73 -2.68 4.67
CA VAL A 65 9.64 -3.60 4.30
C VAL A 65 9.22 -4.44 5.48
N HIS A 66 7.92 -4.46 5.75
CA HIS A 66 7.35 -5.34 6.76
C HIS A 66 7.52 -6.80 6.37
N ARG A 67 8.04 -7.61 7.29
CA ARG A 67 8.39 -9.02 7.01
C ARG A 67 7.19 -9.89 6.62
N THR A 68 5.98 -9.52 7.05
CA THR A 68 4.73 -10.21 6.74
C THR A 68 4.03 -9.67 5.49
N CYS A 69 4.72 -8.92 4.64
CA CYS A 69 4.13 -8.39 3.41
C CYS A 69 3.71 -9.51 2.43
N HIS A 70 2.78 -9.18 1.54
CA HIS A 70 2.33 -10.11 0.51
C HIS A 70 3.46 -10.46 -0.47
N LYS A 71 3.40 -11.66 -1.04
CA LYS A 71 4.39 -12.16 -2.02
C LYS A 71 4.60 -11.23 -3.23
N SER A 72 3.62 -10.41 -3.59
CA SER A 72 3.75 -9.42 -4.67
C SER A 72 4.77 -8.32 -4.35
N VAL A 73 4.94 -7.97 -3.07
CA VAL A 73 5.99 -7.04 -2.64
C VAL A 73 7.36 -7.67 -2.83
N TYR A 74 7.55 -8.95 -2.43
CA TYR A 74 8.80 -9.67 -2.71
C TYR A 74 9.13 -9.69 -4.21
N ALA A 75 8.14 -10.00 -5.05
CA ALA A 75 8.31 -9.96 -6.50
C ALA A 75 8.68 -8.56 -7.00
N GLY A 76 8.03 -7.52 -6.47
CA GLY A 76 8.33 -6.13 -6.79
C GLY A 76 9.75 -5.72 -6.42
N LEU A 77 10.23 -6.11 -5.23
CA LEU A 77 11.60 -5.87 -4.78
C LEU A 77 12.64 -6.53 -5.68
N ILE A 78 12.38 -7.78 -6.10
CA ILE A 78 13.24 -8.52 -7.03
C ILE A 78 13.29 -7.81 -8.38
N LEU A 79 12.12 -7.42 -8.92
CA LEU A 79 12.03 -6.70 -10.20
C LEU A 79 12.74 -5.34 -10.16
N ALA A 80 12.62 -4.61 -9.05
CA ALA A 80 13.27 -3.33 -8.84
C ALA A 80 14.77 -3.45 -8.54
N GLY A 81 15.24 -4.64 -8.15
CA GLY A 81 16.60 -4.85 -7.66
C GLY A 81 16.90 -4.14 -6.35
N SER A 82 15.86 -3.84 -5.57
CA SER A 82 15.97 -3.11 -4.30
C SER A 82 16.60 -3.96 -3.20
N ARG A 83 17.23 -3.30 -2.23
CA ARG A 83 17.79 -3.94 -1.03
C ARG A 83 16.82 -3.81 0.14
N PRO A 84 16.08 -4.87 0.50
CA PRO A 84 15.13 -4.78 1.60
C PRO A 84 15.82 -4.66 2.96
N VAL A 85 15.36 -3.70 3.75
CA VAL A 85 15.61 -3.61 5.20
C VAL A 85 14.36 -4.17 5.88
N TRP A 86 14.51 -5.34 6.50
CA TRP A 86 13.35 -6.07 7.01
C TRP A 86 12.91 -5.58 8.39
N LEU A 87 11.64 -5.19 8.46
CA LEU A 87 10.95 -4.85 9.70
C LEU A 87 10.19 -6.08 10.20
N SER A 88 10.71 -6.73 11.23
CA SER A 88 10.05 -7.89 11.83
C SER A 88 8.96 -7.46 12.81
N PRO A 89 7.75 -8.05 12.76
CA PRO A 89 6.71 -7.81 13.74
C PRO A 89 7.07 -8.44 15.09
N ASP A 90 6.44 -7.97 16.15
CA ASP A 90 6.32 -8.74 17.38
C ASP A 90 5.36 -9.91 17.13
N VAL A 91 5.50 -10.95 17.94
CA VAL A 91 4.64 -12.13 17.86
C VAL A 91 3.95 -12.27 19.22
N SER A 92 2.64 -12.52 19.19
CA SER A 92 1.90 -12.84 20.42
C SER A 92 2.36 -14.18 20.99
N ASP A 93 2.82 -14.18 22.23
CA ASP A 93 3.22 -15.42 22.92
C ASP A 93 2.03 -16.38 23.11
N GLU A 94 0.83 -15.84 23.26
CA GLU A 94 -0.39 -16.63 23.48
C GLU A 94 -0.94 -17.22 22.17
N LEU A 95 -0.97 -16.42 21.10
CA LEU A 95 -1.66 -16.77 19.86
C LEU A 95 -0.71 -17.22 18.74
N GLY A 96 0.58 -16.94 18.88
CA GLY A 96 1.58 -17.24 17.86
C GLY A 96 1.41 -16.44 16.56
N ILE A 97 0.68 -15.32 16.60
CA ILE A 97 0.39 -14.47 15.44
C ILE A 97 1.25 -13.20 15.44
N PRO A 98 1.60 -12.65 14.25
CA PRO A 98 2.28 -11.38 14.17
C PRO A 98 1.37 -10.24 14.65
N LEU A 99 1.94 -9.36 15.46
CA LEU A 99 1.29 -8.15 15.98
C LEU A 99 1.56 -6.96 15.03
N GLY A 100 0.90 -5.84 15.32
CA GLY A 100 1.16 -4.57 14.63
C GLY A 100 2.59 -4.09 14.85
N THR A 101 3.07 -3.23 13.97
CA THR A 101 4.40 -2.66 14.06
C THR A 101 4.41 -1.43 14.95
N PRO A 102 5.18 -1.40 16.05
CA PRO A 102 5.39 -0.20 16.84
C PRO A 102 6.12 0.88 16.03
N ALA A 103 5.69 2.14 16.16
CA ALA A 103 6.31 3.27 15.45
C ALA A 103 7.80 3.42 15.79
N GLU A 104 8.18 3.17 17.04
CA GLU A 104 9.57 3.25 17.50
C GLU A 104 10.49 2.29 16.73
N ARG A 105 9.99 1.16 16.30
CA ARG A 105 10.76 0.19 15.51
C ARG A 105 11.00 0.70 14.08
N VAL A 106 9.99 1.37 13.50
CA VAL A 106 10.14 2.05 12.21
C VAL A 106 11.16 3.18 12.33
N ILE A 107 11.04 4.03 13.34
CA ILE A 107 11.96 5.13 13.62
C ILE A 107 13.39 4.61 13.72
N ALA A 108 13.62 3.58 14.56
CA ALA A 108 14.95 3.00 14.75
C ALA A 108 15.55 2.45 13.44
N ALA A 109 14.73 1.83 12.58
CA ALA A 109 15.17 1.32 11.29
C ALA A 109 15.53 2.45 10.32
N LEU A 110 14.74 3.53 10.28
CA LEU A 110 15.02 4.70 9.45
C LEU A 110 16.25 5.46 9.90
N ASP A 111 16.49 5.57 11.20
CA ASP A 111 17.67 6.23 11.77
C ASP A 111 18.94 5.40 11.54
N ALA A 112 18.82 4.06 11.55
CA ALA A 112 19.96 3.16 11.29
C ALA A 112 20.35 3.12 9.80
N GLU A 113 19.42 3.41 8.89
CA GLU A 113 19.65 3.37 7.44
C GLU A 113 19.10 4.63 6.76
N PRO A 114 19.84 5.75 6.79
CA PRO A 114 19.36 7.05 6.24
C PRO A 114 19.16 7.06 4.72
N GLY A 115 19.60 6.01 4.02
CA GLY A 115 19.39 5.84 2.58
C GLY A 115 17.99 5.40 2.19
N ILE A 116 17.15 4.97 3.15
CA ILE A 116 15.77 4.57 2.90
C ILE A 116 14.95 5.76 2.37
N ARG A 117 14.25 5.54 1.25
CA ARG A 117 13.35 6.53 0.63
C ARG A 117 11.89 6.08 0.61
N ALA A 118 11.64 4.80 0.87
CA ALA A 118 10.29 4.25 0.95
C ALA A 118 10.18 3.20 2.05
N ALA A 119 9.01 3.16 2.68
CA ALA A 119 8.61 2.12 3.63
C ALA A 119 7.33 1.46 3.11
N ILE A 120 7.31 0.12 3.10
CA ILE A 120 6.19 -0.67 2.58
C ILE A 120 5.61 -1.51 3.71
N LEU A 121 4.36 -1.26 4.07
CA LEU A 121 3.61 -1.96 5.10
C LEU A 121 2.39 -2.65 4.50
N THR A 122 2.02 -3.81 5.05
CA THR A 122 0.71 -4.44 4.81
C THR A 122 -0.19 -4.14 6.01
N GLU A 123 -1.24 -3.35 5.79
CA GLU A 123 -2.05 -2.75 6.84
C GLU A 123 -3.53 -2.80 6.49
N PRO A 124 -4.38 -3.54 7.19
CA PRO A 124 -4.05 -4.43 8.31
C PRO A 124 -3.24 -5.66 7.89
N SER A 125 -2.68 -6.36 8.88
CA SER A 125 -2.04 -7.66 8.65
C SER A 125 -3.07 -8.72 8.23
N TYR A 126 -2.61 -9.89 7.76
CA TYR A 126 -3.47 -11.03 7.41
C TYR A 126 -4.40 -11.51 8.53
N VAL A 127 -4.07 -11.21 9.77
CA VAL A 127 -4.87 -11.58 10.95
C VAL A 127 -5.67 -10.40 11.50
N GLY A 128 -5.75 -9.30 10.75
CA GLY A 128 -6.55 -8.12 11.09
C GLY A 128 -5.94 -7.19 12.15
N VAL A 129 -4.67 -7.36 12.48
CA VAL A 129 -3.98 -6.49 13.43
C VAL A 129 -3.56 -5.20 12.75
N LEU A 130 -3.77 -4.07 13.42
CA LEU A 130 -3.41 -2.73 12.99
C LEU A 130 -2.15 -2.25 13.70
N SER A 131 -1.34 -1.47 12.97
CA SER A 131 -0.20 -0.72 13.52
C SER A 131 -0.60 0.70 13.92
N ASP A 132 0.26 1.41 14.63
CA ASP A 132 0.09 2.85 14.86
C ASP A 132 0.48 3.64 13.60
N LEU A 133 -0.37 3.54 12.58
CA LEU A 133 -0.11 4.12 11.27
C LEU A 133 0.09 5.63 11.29
N PRO A 134 -0.66 6.43 12.10
CA PRO A 134 -0.40 7.87 12.20
C PRO A 134 1.01 8.21 12.69
N ALA A 135 1.49 7.52 13.73
CA ALA A 135 2.83 7.76 14.25
C ALA A 135 3.91 7.29 13.25
N ILE A 136 3.68 6.17 12.56
CA ILE A 136 4.57 5.68 11.50
C ILE A 136 4.62 6.67 10.32
N ALA A 137 3.47 7.19 9.89
CA ALA A 137 3.40 8.17 8.81
C ALA A 137 4.15 9.45 9.18
N ALA A 138 3.95 9.98 10.38
CA ALA A 138 4.68 11.15 10.86
C ALA A 138 6.20 10.91 10.83
N ALA A 139 6.66 9.77 11.34
CA ALA A 139 8.08 9.43 11.37
C ALA A 139 8.70 9.31 9.97
N CYS A 140 7.95 8.76 9.00
CA CYS A 140 8.35 8.67 7.60
C CYS A 140 8.44 10.07 6.96
N HIS A 141 7.41 10.90 7.13
CA HIS A 141 7.34 12.24 6.55
C HIS A 141 8.44 13.17 7.07
N GLU A 142 8.71 13.14 8.38
CA GLU A 142 9.81 13.92 8.99
C GLU A 142 11.18 13.61 8.38
N ARG A 143 11.33 12.42 7.81
CA ARG A 143 12.58 11.95 7.17
C ARG A 143 12.55 11.96 5.65
N GLY A 144 11.46 12.47 5.04
CA GLY A 144 11.27 12.48 3.59
C GLY A 144 11.15 11.08 2.98
N VAL A 145 10.62 10.12 3.74
CA VAL A 145 10.39 8.72 3.34
C VAL A 145 8.94 8.56 2.91
N ALA A 146 8.71 8.02 1.71
CA ALA A 146 7.37 7.70 1.24
C ALA A 146 6.81 6.49 2.00
N LEU A 147 5.59 6.60 2.51
CA LEU A 147 4.90 5.48 3.15
C LEU A 147 3.92 4.84 2.16
N ILE A 148 4.12 3.56 1.87
CA ILE A 148 3.30 2.75 0.98
C ILE A 148 2.55 1.73 1.83
N CYS A 149 1.21 1.76 1.79
CA CYS A 149 0.36 0.80 2.48
C CYS A 149 -0.33 -0.14 1.50
N ASP A 150 -0.01 -1.44 1.57
CA ASP A 150 -0.85 -2.47 0.96
C ASP A 150 -2.09 -2.65 1.83
N HIS A 151 -3.19 -2.05 1.36
CA HIS A 151 -4.47 -1.96 2.07
C HIS A 151 -5.52 -2.94 1.50
N ALA A 152 -5.06 -4.04 0.89
CA ALA A 152 -5.92 -5.01 0.21
C ALA A 152 -7.03 -5.58 1.09
N TRP A 153 -6.79 -5.73 2.40
CA TRP A 153 -7.75 -6.26 3.37
C TRP A 153 -8.70 -5.20 3.93
N ALA A 154 -8.48 -3.93 3.65
CA ALA A 154 -9.19 -2.81 4.27
C ALA A 154 -9.75 -1.80 3.26
N ALA A 155 -10.12 -2.24 2.07
CA ALA A 155 -10.73 -1.37 1.05
C ALA A 155 -12.02 -0.66 1.55
N HIS A 156 -12.67 -1.21 2.58
CA HIS A 156 -13.88 -0.65 3.21
C HIS A 156 -13.60 0.35 4.35
N PHE A 157 -12.35 0.53 4.77
CA PHE A 157 -12.00 1.46 5.84
C PHE A 157 -12.30 2.90 5.43
N GLY A 158 -12.84 3.66 6.38
CA GLY A 158 -13.26 5.05 6.18
C GLY A 158 -14.67 5.23 5.64
N PHE A 159 -15.36 4.16 5.20
CA PHE A 159 -16.73 4.27 4.65
C PHE A 159 -17.85 4.06 5.68
N ALA A 160 -17.52 3.71 6.91
CA ALA A 160 -18.48 3.62 8.02
C ALA A 160 -17.82 4.02 9.33
N THR A 161 -18.59 4.55 10.27
CA THR A 161 -18.11 4.94 11.60
C THR A 161 -17.69 3.75 12.48
N SER A 162 -18.15 2.55 12.13
CA SER A 162 -17.83 1.30 12.83
C SER A 162 -16.52 0.67 12.39
N VAL A 163 -15.85 1.19 11.37
CA VAL A 163 -14.56 0.70 10.89
C VAL A 163 -13.48 1.78 11.02
N PRO A 164 -12.20 1.39 11.07
CA PRO A 164 -11.10 2.35 11.12
C PRO A 164 -11.07 3.31 9.93
N ARG A 165 -10.33 4.39 10.05
CA ARG A 165 -10.01 5.27 8.93
C ARG A 165 -9.10 4.57 7.93
N ASN A 166 -9.18 4.93 6.65
CA ASN A 166 -8.29 4.39 5.62
C ASN A 166 -6.85 4.93 5.78
N ALA A 167 -5.89 4.25 5.17
CA ALA A 167 -4.47 4.57 5.32
C ALA A 167 -4.12 5.99 4.83
N LEU A 168 -4.71 6.47 3.74
CA LEU A 168 -4.48 7.84 3.25
C LEU A 168 -4.91 8.91 4.27
N ALA A 169 -6.08 8.70 4.90
CA ALA A 169 -6.58 9.60 5.95
C ALA A 169 -5.73 9.54 7.24
N LEU A 170 -4.84 8.57 7.36
CA LEU A 170 -3.87 8.39 8.45
C LEU A 170 -2.45 8.78 8.06
N GLY A 171 -2.24 9.24 6.82
CA GLY A 171 -0.98 9.83 6.37
C GLY A 171 -0.12 8.94 5.45
N ALA A 172 -0.65 7.82 4.93
CA ALA A 172 0.05 6.99 3.95
C ALA A 172 0.11 7.65 2.57
#